data_6f49b1e6275f0735c982aac8123c5e04
#
_entry.id   6f49b1e6275f0735c982aac8123c5e04
#
_cell.length_a   1.000
_cell.length_b   1.000
_cell.length_c   1.000
_cell.angle_alpha   90.00
_cell.angle_beta   90.00
_cell.angle_gamma   90.00
#
_symmetry.space_group_name_H-M   'P 1'
#
loop_
_entity.id
_entity.type
_entity.pdbx_description
1 polymer ?
#
loop_
_entity_poly.entity_id
_entity_poly.type
_entity_poly.pdbx_seq_one_letter_code
_entity_poly.pdbx_strand_id
1 'polypeptide(L)'
;MFRFEAMEEEHFLVFLKEGLLDEYMEEITRIFSTFTPKIQFALINHLRAHRELVNLKNLAQGLGVNKQDAERIISGEAKYVNILLASKELPHGDTNIRLSKAIAIPNTSKIITNLSHLKKNLSIISSWLNFPFAVFFEDYFTGESFMLPLAMSLAVERIPENLLFTGKFNKKGEILEVEYLREKLEFARERGFRLVHPRNTKSLQALREALEKRHWEIPFYITSESERECEVFFRSFMEKVDLSQSEFFSHLELLFGLPKSDFCLITGQLKSPEDWKTTCIEFQQRIQKVRDFLSGNKVFHFGIRGASALAFALGVLFSHLDPFVLYHYQVIGGKADYHPVKVMNPREIKEICKEYYLLKVQTEGEGEDLIVLLNFSHHELLGDVKRFVGNTGLAPTYLVLQTEHKGNLPIEAFLPLAKESASYMQQLRADRSFRSYHFFFSCPVPLAFMIGLAFGHYVDGWIYNYQKEGNTYDAVLEFKFLRKLREGNVRIT
;
A
#
# COMPACT_ATOMS: atom_id res chain seq x y z
N MET A 1 28.74 36.76 -34.09
CA MET A 1 28.02 35.51 -34.12
C MET A 1 28.56 34.66 -32.98
N PHE A 2 27.79 34.45 -31.95
CA PHE A 2 28.17 33.63 -30.80
C PHE A 2 28.26 32.17 -31.27
N ARG A 3 29.39 31.48 -30.97
CA ARG A 3 29.52 30.05 -31.28
C ARG A 3 29.16 29.24 -30.04
N PHE A 4 27.88 28.94 -29.87
CA PHE A 4 27.38 28.13 -28.75
C PHE A 4 28.06 26.76 -28.65
N GLU A 5 28.49 26.18 -29.78
CA GLU A 5 29.25 24.93 -29.87
C GLU A 5 30.62 24.97 -29.19
N ALA A 6 31.21 26.18 -29.03
CA ALA A 6 32.50 26.38 -28.40
C ALA A 6 32.41 26.78 -26.92
N MET A 7 31.18 26.91 -26.38
CA MET A 7 30.96 27.20 -24.97
C MET A 7 31.28 25.97 -24.14
N GLU A 8 31.95 26.15 -23.00
CA GLU A 8 32.17 25.07 -22.05
C GLU A 8 30.81 24.54 -21.53
N GLU A 9 30.69 23.22 -21.40
CA GLU A 9 29.44 22.52 -21.00
C GLU A 9 28.83 23.09 -19.72
N GLU A 10 29.66 23.32 -18.71
CA GLU A 10 29.19 23.84 -17.42
C GLU A 10 28.64 25.27 -17.55
N HIS A 11 29.28 26.14 -18.29
CA HIS A 11 28.79 27.49 -18.52
C HIS A 11 27.50 27.50 -19.33
N PHE A 12 27.40 26.64 -20.35
CA PHE A 12 26.17 26.50 -21.13
C PHE A 12 24.98 26.08 -20.23
N LEU A 13 25.19 25.11 -19.38
CA LEU A 13 24.14 24.59 -18.47
C LEU A 13 23.71 25.64 -17.44
N VAL A 14 24.62 26.43 -16.91
CA VAL A 14 24.31 27.55 -16.00
C VAL A 14 23.47 28.58 -16.73
N PHE A 15 23.91 29.04 -17.91
CA PHE A 15 23.21 30.07 -18.69
C PHE A 15 21.82 29.60 -19.14
N LEU A 16 21.69 28.32 -19.51
CA LEU A 16 20.38 27.72 -19.82
C LEU A 16 19.44 27.76 -18.62
N LYS A 17 19.93 27.38 -17.44
CA LYS A 17 19.14 27.36 -16.19
C LYS A 17 18.70 28.76 -15.76
N GLU A 18 19.54 29.75 -15.95
CA GLU A 18 19.27 31.18 -15.63
C GLU A 18 18.41 31.90 -16.70
N GLY A 19 18.02 31.20 -17.78
CA GLY A 19 17.24 31.77 -18.88
C GLY A 19 18.02 32.75 -19.77
N LEU A 20 19.34 32.84 -19.61
CA LEU A 20 20.22 33.78 -20.41
C LEU A 20 20.36 33.36 -21.86
N LEU A 21 19.94 32.10 -22.20
CA LEU A 21 19.98 31.59 -23.57
C LEU A 21 18.63 31.65 -24.29
N ASP A 22 17.56 32.10 -23.63
CA ASP A 22 16.19 32.05 -24.16
C ASP A 22 16.02 32.84 -25.49
N GLU A 23 16.66 33.97 -25.61
CA GLU A 23 16.65 34.78 -26.83
C GLU A 23 17.31 34.10 -28.03
N TYR A 24 18.17 33.09 -27.78
CA TYR A 24 18.95 32.36 -28.79
C TYR A 24 18.41 30.96 -29.08
N MET A 25 17.26 30.58 -28.50
CA MET A 25 16.71 29.21 -28.59
C MET A 25 16.47 28.75 -30.03
N GLU A 26 16.12 29.63 -30.94
CA GLU A 26 15.96 29.29 -32.35
C GLU A 26 17.27 28.84 -33.01
N GLU A 27 18.39 29.51 -32.70
CA GLU A 27 19.70 29.16 -33.21
C GLU A 27 20.24 27.90 -32.56
N ILE A 28 20.13 27.79 -31.22
CA ILE A 28 20.58 26.67 -30.43
C ILE A 28 19.83 25.38 -30.86
N THR A 29 18.52 25.42 -31.03
CA THR A 29 17.73 24.25 -31.45
C THR A 29 18.07 23.78 -32.85
N ARG A 30 18.49 24.66 -33.75
CA ARG A 30 18.93 24.30 -35.11
C ARG A 30 20.20 23.45 -35.14
N ILE A 31 21.13 23.71 -34.20
CA ILE A 31 22.41 23.00 -34.07
C ILE A 31 22.39 21.94 -32.97
N PHE A 32 21.20 21.50 -32.52
CA PHE A 32 20.99 20.57 -31.40
C PHE A 32 21.91 19.32 -31.43
N SER A 33 22.10 18.74 -32.61
CA SER A 33 22.90 17.52 -32.78
C SER A 33 24.40 17.69 -32.55
N THR A 34 24.91 18.91 -32.47
CA THR A 34 26.33 19.19 -32.22
C THR A 34 26.71 19.22 -30.76
N PHE A 35 25.71 19.31 -29.87
CA PHE A 35 25.93 19.38 -28.44
C PHE A 35 26.19 18.01 -27.79
N THR A 36 26.82 18.03 -26.61
CA THR A 36 27.01 16.83 -25.80
C THR A 36 25.67 16.27 -25.33
N PRO A 37 25.61 14.96 -25.00
CA PRO A 37 24.37 14.34 -24.48
C PRO A 37 23.77 15.09 -23.30
N LYS A 38 24.58 15.60 -22.37
CA LYS A 38 24.16 16.33 -21.18
C LYS A 38 23.49 17.67 -21.55
N ILE A 39 24.05 18.42 -22.48
CA ILE A 39 23.43 19.65 -23.00
C ILE A 39 22.12 19.30 -23.73
N GLN A 40 22.12 18.28 -24.59
CA GLN A 40 20.91 17.86 -25.31
C GLN A 40 19.78 17.46 -24.36
N PHE A 41 20.09 16.70 -23.30
CA PHE A 41 19.14 16.37 -22.25
C PHE A 41 18.58 17.60 -21.53
N ALA A 42 19.47 18.53 -21.14
CA ALA A 42 19.08 19.76 -20.47
C ALA A 42 18.21 20.65 -21.37
N LEU A 43 18.55 20.78 -22.67
CA LEU A 43 17.76 21.53 -23.65
C LEU A 43 16.35 20.95 -23.82
N ILE A 44 16.20 19.63 -23.93
CA ILE A 44 14.87 19.02 -24.03
C ILE A 44 14.06 19.32 -22.76
N ASN A 45 14.64 19.22 -21.58
CA ASN A 45 13.95 19.56 -20.34
C ASN A 45 13.54 21.04 -20.29
N HIS A 46 14.44 21.94 -20.66
CA HIS A 46 14.19 23.40 -20.69
C HIS A 46 13.05 23.73 -21.66
N LEU A 47 13.11 23.23 -22.89
CA LEU A 47 12.10 23.47 -23.93
C LEU A 47 10.75 22.86 -23.58
N ARG A 48 10.72 21.77 -22.82
CA ARG A 48 9.46 21.19 -22.32
C ARG A 48 8.82 22.03 -21.22
N ALA A 49 9.65 22.69 -20.40
CA ALA A 49 9.20 23.62 -19.35
C ALA A 49 8.75 24.97 -19.96
N HIS A 50 9.40 25.41 -21.01
CA HIS A 50 9.22 26.71 -21.67
C HIS A 50 8.81 26.54 -23.14
N ARG A 51 7.60 26.02 -23.36
CA ARG A 51 7.08 25.66 -24.70
C ARG A 51 6.95 26.85 -25.63
N GLU A 52 6.80 28.04 -25.09
CA GLU A 52 6.77 29.33 -25.84
C GLU A 52 8.07 29.65 -26.58
N LEU A 53 9.20 29.12 -26.14
CA LEU A 53 10.50 29.29 -26.76
C LEU A 53 10.73 28.36 -27.96
N VAL A 54 9.80 27.43 -28.23
CA VAL A 54 10.02 26.35 -29.18
C VAL A 54 9.61 26.73 -30.59
N ASN A 55 10.60 26.84 -31.49
CA ASN A 55 10.35 26.79 -32.91
C ASN A 55 10.44 25.34 -33.42
N LEU A 56 9.27 24.72 -33.62
CA LEU A 56 9.18 23.31 -34.03
C LEU A 56 9.90 22.95 -35.31
N LYS A 57 10.05 23.91 -36.26
CA LYS A 57 10.77 23.69 -37.51
C LYS A 57 12.27 23.58 -37.25
N ASN A 58 12.82 24.48 -36.45
CA ASN A 58 14.24 24.50 -36.12
C ASN A 58 14.60 23.28 -35.26
N LEU A 59 13.78 22.96 -34.28
CA LEU A 59 13.96 21.76 -33.43
C LEU A 59 13.89 20.46 -34.27
N ALA A 60 12.93 20.32 -35.17
CA ALA A 60 12.84 19.18 -36.07
C ALA A 60 14.08 19.02 -36.95
N GLN A 61 14.61 20.11 -37.45
CA GLN A 61 15.87 20.14 -38.22
C GLN A 61 17.04 19.69 -37.33
N GLY A 62 17.20 20.26 -36.15
CA GLY A 62 18.32 19.95 -35.24
C GLY A 62 18.28 18.51 -34.70
N LEU A 63 17.10 17.94 -34.53
CA LEU A 63 16.91 16.52 -34.15
C LEU A 63 16.97 15.56 -35.36
N GLY A 64 16.88 16.03 -36.59
CA GLY A 64 16.77 15.16 -37.78
C GLY A 64 15.46 14.35 -37.81
N VAL A 65 14.35 14.96 -37.39
CA VAL A 65 13.03 14.32 -37.32
C VAL A 65 11.96 15.14 -38.08
N ASN A 66 10.76 14.58 -38.22
CA ASN A 66 9.64 15.36 -38.76
C ASN A 66 9.05 16.30 -37.69
N LYS A 67 8.21 17.24 -38.10
CA LYS A 67 7.60 18.23 -37.21
C LYS A 67 6.70 17.60 -36.16
N GLN A 68 6.00 16.54 -36.52
CA GLN A 68 5.09 15.80 -35.59
C GLN A 68 5.86 15.12 -34.46
N ASP A 69 7.01 14.51 -34.75
CA ASP A 69 7.88 13.95 -33.71
C ASP A 69 8.48 15.03 -32.83
N ALA A 70 8.92 16.18 -33.40
CA ALA A 70 9.42 17.33 -32.63
C ALA A 70 8.34 17.85 -31.66
N GLU A 71 7.10 18.01 -32.13
CA GLU A 71 5.97 18.42 -31.31
C GLU A 71 5.68 17.37 -30.21
N ARG A 72 5.74 16.07 -30.54
CA ARG A 72 5.56 14.98 -29.58
C ARG A 72 6.63 15.01 -28.48
N ILE A 73 7.88 15.27 -28.84
CA ILE A 73 8.99 15.36 -27.89
C ILE A 73 8.76 16.49 -26.89
N ILE A 74 8.22 17.62 -27.32
CA ILE A 74 8.00 18.78 -26.44
C ILE A 74 6.71 18.68 -25.65
N SER A 75 5.62 18.28 -26.29
CA SER A 75 4.26 18.37 -25.72
C SER A 75 3.70 17.03 -25.22
N GLY A 76 4.26 15.91 -25.66
CA GLY A 76 3.82 14.56 -25.27
C GLY A 76 4.11 14.23 -23.82
N GLU A 77 3.48 13.18 -23.32
CA GLU A 77 3.80 12.63 -21.99
C GLU A 77 5.28 12.20 -21.94
N ALA A 78 5.98 12.56 -20.87
CA ALA A 78 7.36 12.16 -20.66
C ALA A 78 7.51 11.32 -19.40
N LYS A 79 8.34 10.30 -19.48
CA LYS A 79 8.75 9.45 -18.34
C LYS A 79 10.20 9.77 -17.99
N TYR A 80 10.46 10.10 -16.73
CA TYR A 80 11.81 10.28 -16.22
C TYR A 80 12.35 8.94 -15.73
N VAL A 81 13.54 8.58 -16.20
CA VAL A 81 14.15 7.28 -15.98
C VAL A 81 15.44 7.44 -15.19
N ASN A 82 15.56 6.75 -14.07
CA ASN A 82 16.79 6.66 -13.30
C ASN A 82 17.63 5.46 -13.77
N ILE A 83 18.90 5.69 -14.08
CA ILE A 83 19.82 4.68 -14.62
C ILE A 83 21.07 4.61 -13.74
N LEU A 84 21.42 3.41 -13.29
CA LEU A 84 22.65 3.17 -12.54
C LEU A 84 23.81 2.93 -13.51
N LEU A 85 24.74 3.89 -13.58
CA LEU A 85 25.95 3.83 -14.38
C LEU A 85 27.14 3.43 -13.50
N ALA A 86 27.99 2.55 -14.05
CA ALA A 86 29.26 2.17 -13.43
C ALA A 86 30.41 2.74 -14.25
N SER A 87 31.40 3.36 -13.60
CA SER A 87 32.65 3.81 -14.19
C SER A 87 33.82 3.30 -13.37
N LYS A 88 34.92 2.90 -14.04
CA LYS A 88 36.16 2.59 -13.38
C LYS A 88 36.98 3.86 -13.24
N GLU A 89 37.39 4.18 -12.03
CA GLU A 89 38.33 5.27 -11.78
C GLU A 89 39.76 4.78 -11.93
N LEU A 90 40.52 5.42 -12.81
CA LEU A 90 41.96 5.23 -12.95
C LEU A 90 42.67 6.19 -11.99
N PRO A 91 43.72 5.81 -11.25
CA PRO A 91 44.53 4.58 -11.42
C PRO A 91 44.18 3.41 -10.49
N HIS A 92 43.27 3.57 -9.53
CA HIS A 92 43.04 2.59 -8.45
C HIS A 92 42.13 1.44 -8.81
N GLY A 93 41.41 1.49 -9.96
CA GLY A 93 40.55 0.42 -10.43
C GLY A 93 39.21 0.28 -9.65
N ASP A 94 38.93 1.19 -8.74
CA ASP A 94 37.67 1.22 -8.00
C ASP A 94 36.49 1.51 -8.93
N THR A 95 35.37 0.85 -8.68
CA THR A 95 34.15 1.06 -9.44
C THR A 95 33.29 2.09 -8.75
N ASN A 96 33.07 3.22 -9.42
CA ASN A 96 32.15 4.26 -8.95
C ASN A 96 30.78 4.04 -9.59
N ILE A 97 29.73 3.99 -8.75
CA ILE A 97 28.33 3.91 -9.20
C ILE A 97 27.69 5.27 -9.00
N ARG A 98 27.05 5.77 -10.07
CA ARG A 98 26.28 7.02 -10.03
C ARG A 98 24.90 6.84 -10.63
N LEU A 99 23.98 7.69 -10.18
CA LEU A 99 22.63 7.78 -10.74
C LEU A 99 22.66 8.81 -11.87
N SER A 100 22.28 8.39 -13.07
CA SER A 100 22.06 9.21 -14.23
C SER A 100 20.59 9.25 -14.60
N LYS A 101 20.18 10.24 -15.37
CA LYS A 101 18.78 10.40 -15.78
C LYS A 101 18.63 10.24 -17.29
N ALA A 102 17.42 9.84 -17.68
CA ALA A 102 16.97 9.96 -19.05
C ALA A 102 15.53 10.47 -19.07
N ILE A 103 15.14 11.11 -20.18
CA ILE A 103 13.77 11.46 -20.48
C ILE A 103 13.31 10.66 -21.68
N ALA A 104 12.23 9.90 -21.52
CA ALA A 104 11.65 9.06 -22.55
C ALA A 104 10.23 9.53 -22.90
N ILE A 105 9.96 9.62 -24.20
CA ILE A 105 8.67 10.08 -24.75
C ILE A 105 8.12 8.98 -25.66
N PRO A 106 6.99 8.34 -25.32
CA PRO A 106 6.41 7.27 -26.11
C PRO A 106 5.72 7.74 -27.37
N ASN A 107 5.51 6.79 -28.30
CA ASN A 107 4.69 6.95 -29.50
C ASN A 107 5.20 8.00 -30.49
N THR A 108 6.51 8.04 -30.74
CA THR A 108 7.11 8.74 -31.89
C THR A 108 7.01 7.91 -33.16
N SER A 109 7.28 8.47 -34.34
CA SER A 109 7.23 7.72 -35.61
C SER A 109 8.38 6.70 -35.76
N LYS A 110 9.50 6.95 -35.10
CA LYS A 110 10.71 6.12 -35.11
C LYS A 110 11.45 6.26 -33.78
N ILE A 111 12.45 5.44 -33.54
CA ILE A 111 13.35 5.56 -32.39
C ILE A 111 14.24 6.80 -32.59
N ILE A 112 14.20 7.71 -31.62
CA ILE A 112 14.99 8.94 -31.59
C ILE A 112 15.84 8.93 -30.30
N THR A 113 17.15 9.17 -30.43
CA THR A 113 18.04 9.19 -29.26
C THR A 113 19.26 10.09 -29.54
N ASN A 114 19.79 10.67 -28.47
CA ASN A 114 21.06 11.40 -28.46
C ASN A 114 22.28 10.45 -28.36
N LEU A 115 22.08 9.12 -28.10
CA LEU A 115 23.14 8.11 -28.09
C LEU A 115 22.94 7.12 -29.23
N SER A 116 23.47 7.45 -30.43
CA SER A 116 23.23 6.66 -31.66
C SER A 116 23.73 5.23 -31.61
N HIS A 117 24.79 4.94 -30.85
CA HIS A 117 25.33 3.57 -30.65
C HIS A 117 24.40 2.63 -29.90
N LEU A 118 23.42 3.14 -29.15
CA LEU A 118 22.42 2.35 -28.41
C LEU A 118 21.22 1.92 -29.26
N LYS A 119 21.11 2.34 -30.53
CA LYS A 119 19.94 2.06 -31.39
C LYS A 119 19.55 0.60 -31.47
N LYS A 120 20.54 -0.30 -31.47
CA LYS A 120 20.29 -1.75 -31.50
C LYS A 120 19.53 -2.22 -30.25
N ASN A 121 19.96 -1.78 -29.09
CA ASN A 121 19.33 -2.11 -27.80
C ASN A 121 17.95 -1.44 -27.68
N LEU A 122 17.84 -0.19 -28.11
CA LEU A 122 16.56 0.53 -28.14
C LEU A 122 15.54 -0.13 -29.07
N SER A 123 15.98 -0.75 -30.18
CA SER A 123 15.12 -1.53 -31.07
C SER A 123 14.54 -2.78 -30.40
N ILE A 124 15.30 -3.42 -29.50
CA ILE A 124 14.80 -4.56 -28.70
C ILE A 124 13.70 -4.07 -27.75
N ILE A 125 13.93 -2.92 -27.07
CA ILE A 125 12.94 -2.31 -26.17
C ILE A 125 11.67 -1.94 -26.95
N SER A 126 11.79 -1.23 -28.07
CA SER A 126 10.68 -0.83 -28.93
C SER A 126 9.87 -2.04 -29.43
N SER A 127 10.55 -3.13 -29.82
CA SER A 127 9.89 -4.36 -30.25
C SER A 127 9.09 -5.00 -29.13
N TRP A 128 9.58 -5.00 -27.90
CA TRP A 128 8.88 -5.53 -26.74
C TRP A 128 7.68 -4.66 -26.34
N LEU A 129 7.85 -3.33 -26.39
CA LEU A 129 6.79 -2.36 -26.10
C LEU A 129 5.70 -2.28 -27.18
N ASN A 130 6.04 -2.71 -28.41
CA ASN A 130 5.22 -2.60 -29.62
C ASN A 130 4.94 -1.14 -30.06
N PHE A 131 5.80 -0.20 -29.69
CA PHE A 131 5.79 1.18 -30.16
C PHE A 131 7.19 1.79 -30.14
N PRO A 132 7.50 2.73 -31.06
CA PRO A 132 8.72 3.51 -31.01
C PRO A 132 8.61 4.68 -30.02
N PHE A 133 9.75 5.20 -29.60
CA PHE A 133 9.86 6.27 -28.62
C PHE A 133 11.09 7.13 -28.85
N ALA A 134 11.09 8.34 -28.29
CA ALA A 134 12.29 9.18 -28.16
C ALA A 134 12.88 9.00 -26.77
N VAL A 135 14.21 8.98 -26.66
CA VAL A 135 14.92 8.98 -25.39
C VAL A 135 16.17 9.83 -25.45
N PHE A 136 16.32 10.74 -24.47
CA PHE A 136 17.50 11.58 -24.30
C PHE A 136 18.14 11.27 -22.97
N PHE A 137 19.39 10.80 -23.02
CA PHE A 137 20.19 10.44 -21.85
C PHE A 137 21.02 11.64 -21.41
N GLU A 138 21.14 11.84 -20.11
CA GLU A 138 21.97 12.88 -19.50
C GLU A 138 23.47 12.62 -19.71
N ASP A 139 23.88 11.37 -19.58
CA ASP A 139 25.28 10.96 -19.67
C ASP A 139 25.56 10.08 -20.89
N TYR A 140 26.83 10.11 -21.35
CA TYR A 140 27.34 9.12 -22.30
C TYR A 140 27.74 7.84 -21.57
N PHE A 141 27.35 6.70 -22.09
CA PHE A 141 27.72 5.37 -21.58
C PHE A 141 27.57 4.29 -22.68
N THR A 142 28.18 3.11 -22.46
CA THR A 142 28.18 2.00 -23.43
C THR A 142 27.50 0.74 -22.88
N GLY A 143 27.22 0.69 -21.57
CA GLY A 143 26.61 -0.49 -20.92
C GLY A 143 25.13 -0.71 -21.30
N GLU A 144 24.67 -1.95 -21.16
CA GLU A 144 23.31 -2.36 -21.53
C GLU A 144 22.31 -2.36 -20.35
N SER A 145 22.77 -2.05 -19.14
CA SER A 145 21.96 -2.11 -17.90
C SER A 145 20.80 -1.10 -17.85
N PHE A 146 20.78 -0.11 -18.75
CA PHE A 146 19.73 0.88 -18.93
C PHE A 146 18.45 0.29 -19.55
N MET A 147 18.54 -0.88 -20.18
CA MET A 147 17.40 -1.44 -20.93
C MET A 147 16.21 -1.74 -20.02
N LEU A 148 16.45 -2.33 -18.86
CA LEU A 148 15.38 -2.67 -17.91
C LEU A 148 14.68 -1.43 -17.33
N PRO A 149 15.40 -0.43 -16.76
CA PRO A 149 14.74 0.78 -16.26
C PRO A 149 13.97 1.54 -17.34
N LEU A 150 14.51 1.65 -18.56
CA LEU A 150 13.84 2.33 -19.66
C LEU A 150 12.56 1.60 -20.11
N ALA A 151 12.64 0.28 -20.28
CA ALA A 151 11.49 -0.53 -20.67
C ALA A 151 10.36 -0.44 -19.63
N MET A 152 10.67 -0.57 -18.33
CA MET A 152 9.68 -0.48 -17.26
C MET A 152 9.07 0.91 -17.16
N SER A 153 9.87 1.99 -17.26
CA SER A 153 9.34 3.35 -17.21
C SER A 153 8.37 3.66 -18.35
N LEU A 154 8.58 3.06 -19.53
CA LEU A 154 7.69 3.21 -20.68
C LEU A 154 6.48 2.27 -20.64
N ALA A 155 6.62 1.10 -20.00
CA ALA A 155 5.58 0.07 -19.98
C ALA A 155 4.52 0.30 -18.91
N VAL A 156 4.89 0.87 -17.74
CA VAL A 156 3.99 1.01 -16.61
C VAL A 156 3.63 2.47 -16.35
N GLU A 157 2.44 2.68 -15.81
CA GLU A 157 1.95 4.03 -15.52
C GLU A 157 2.76 4.70 -14.39
N ARG A 158 3.04 3.95 -13.33
CA ARG A 158 3.74 4.46 -12.13
C ARG A 158 4.74 3.44 -11.61
N ILE A 159 5.95 3.92 -11.32
CA ILE A 159 6.99 3.18 -10.60
C ILE A 159 7.05 3.71 -9.16
N PRO A 160 7.12 2.85 -8.13
CA PRO A 160 7.34 3.30 -6.75
C PRO A 160 8.63 4.13 -6.62
N GLU A 161 8.57 5.22 -5.83
CA GLU A 161 9.66 6.21 -5.76
C GLU A 161 11.03 5.62 -5.37
N ASN A 162 11.05 4.67 -4.43
CA ASN A 162 12.29 4.06 -3.95
C ASN A 162 12.64 2.76 -4.68
N LEU A 163 12.19 2.61 -5.94
CA LEU A 163 12.47 1.43 -6.76
C LEU A 163 13.37 1.80 -7.94
N LEU A 164 14.52 1.16 -8.00
CA LEU A 164 15.44 1.23 -9.13
C LEU A 164 15.50 -0.10 -9.87
N PHE A 165 15.93 -0.05 -11.10
CA PHE A 165 16.10 -1.21 -11.97
C PHE A 165 17.50 -1.24 -12.55
N THR A 166 18.05 -2.44 -12.75
CA THR A 166 19.27 -2.65 -13.51
C THR A 166 19.20 -4.00 -14.20
N GLY A 167 19.44 -4.03 -15.49
CA GLY A 167 19.39 -5.26 -16.27
C GLY A 167 19.32 -5.00 -17.77
N LYS A 168 19.70 -5.99 -18.54
CA LYS A 168 19.40 -6.09 -19.97
C LYS A 168 18.42 -7.22 -20.21
N PHE A 169 17.86 -7.30 -21.40
CA PHE A 169 16.96 -8.39 -21.76
C PHE A 169 17.04 -8.71 -23.24
N ASN A 170 16.65 -9.91 -23.60
CA ASN A 170 16.59 -10.36 -24.97
C ASN A 170 15.22 -10.11 -25.62
N LYS A 171 15.08 -10.45 -26.91
CA LYS A 171 13.82 -10.29 -27.67
C LYS A 171 12.63 -11.07 -27.08
N LYS A 172 12.89 -12.11 -26.25
CA LYS A 172 11.84 -12.89 -25.59
C LYS A 172 11.37 -12.25 -24.26
N GLY A 173 12.01 -11.14 -23.83
CA GLY A 173 11.73 -10.51 -22.56
C GLY A 173 12.36 -11.19 -21.34
N GLU A 174 13.35 -12.07 -21.56
CA GLU A 174 14.13 -12.68 -20.47
C GLU A 174 15.17 -11.68 -19.99
N ILE A 175 15.18 -11.41 -18.68
CA ILE A 175 16.12 -10.48 -18.05
C ILE A 175 17.45 -11.19 -17.80
N LEU A 176 18.54 -10.55 -18.26
CA LEU A 176 19.88 -11.11 -18.30
C LEU A 176 20.81 -10.35 -17.36
N GLU A 177 21.87 -11.04 -16.90
CA GLU A 177 22.91 -10.49 -16.04
C GLU A 177 23.61 -9.28 -16.67
N VAL A 178 24.04 -8.36 -15.81
CA VAL A 178 24.79 -7.16 -16.15
C VAL A 178 26.03 -7.04 -15.28
N GLU A 179 27.03 -6.29 -15.75
CA GLU A 179 28.23 -6.02 -14.99
C GLU A 179 27.98 -5.12 -13.78
N TYR A 180 28.87 -5.21 -12.79
CA TYR A 180 28.87 -4.40 -11.56
C TYR A 180 27.58 -4.50 -10.73
N LEU A 181 26.95 -5.67 -10.75
CA LEU A 181 25.69 -5.87 -10.02
C LEU A 181 25.89 -5.73 -8.51
N ARG A 182 27.01 -6.20 -7.97
CA ARG A 182 27.31 -6.11 -6.53
C ARG A 182 27.42 -4.66 -6.08
N GLU A 183 28.19 -3.86 -6.80
CA GLU A 183 28.43 -2.44 -6.51
C GLU A 183 27.11 -1.63 -6.65
N LYS A 184 26.28 -1.95 -7.61
CA LYS A 184 24.95 -1.34 -7.78
C LYS A 184 24.00 -1.70 -6.64
N LEU A 185 24.08 -2.92 -6.10
CA LEU A 185 23.30 -3.33 -4.94
C LEU A 185 23.74 -2.59 -3.67
N GLU A 186 25.06 -2.44 -3.46
CA GLU A 186 25.63 -1.67 -2.35
C GLU A 186 25.19 -0.21 -2.42
N PHE A 187 25.34 0.43 -3.59
CA PHE A 187 24.87 1.80 -3.84
C PHE A 187 23.38 2.00 -3.54
N ALA A 188 22.52 1.09 -4.03
CA ALA A 188 21.08 1.17 -3.82
C ALA A 188 20.74 1.06 -2.32
N ARG A 189 21.34 0.07 -1.63
CA ARG A 189 21.14 -0.14 -0.19
C ARG A 189 21.54 1.06 0.66
N GLU A 190 22.71 1.66 0.40
CA GLU A 190 23.21 2.82 1.14
C GLU A 190 22.32 4.05 1.02
N ARG A 191 21.57 4.17 -0.09
CA ARG A 191 20.65 5.28 -0.36
C ARG A 191 19.18 4.96 -0.12
N GLY A 192 18.89 3.79 0.48
CA GLY A 192 17.52 3.39 0.80
C GLY A 192 16.67 3.01 -0.42
N PHE A 193 17.30 2.69 -1.56
CA PHE A 193 16.60 2.18 -2.73
C PHE A 193 16.49 0.66 -2.72
N ARG A 194 15.37 0.15 -3.22
CA ARG A 194 15.21 -1.26 -3.60
C ARG A 194 15.62 -1.42 -5.06
N LEU A 195 16.37 -2.46 -5.38
CA LEU A 195 16.89 -2.69 -6.72
C LEU A 195 16.32 -3.97 -7.33
N VAL A 196 15.60 -3.82 -8.44
CA VAL A 196 15.19 -4.94 -9.30
C VAL A 196 16.32 -5.27 -10.27
N HIS A 197 16.72 -6.54 -10.30
CA HIS A 197 17.87 -7.02 -11.05
C HIS A 197 17.70 -8.47 -11.50
N PRO A 198 18.56 -9.03 -12.40
CA PRO A 198 18.38 -10.34 -13.00
C PRO A 198 18.29 -11.53 -12.02
N ARG A 199 18.77 -11.38 -10.77
CA ARG A 199 18.73 -12.47 -9.78
C ARG A 199 17.42 -12.53 -9.01
N ASN A 200 16.68 -11.40 -8.91
CA ASN A 200 15.39 -11.36 -8.21
C ASN A 200 14.19 -11.31 -9.16
N THR A 201 14.40 -11.14 -10.47
CA THR A 201 13.35 -11.24 -11.48
C THR A 201 13.92 -11.73 -12.80
N LYS A 202 13.20 -12.59 -13.52
CA LYS A 202 13.66 -13.23 -14.75
C LYS A 202 12.89 -12.82 -16.00
N SER A 203 11.70 -12.26 -15.84
CA SER A 203 10.78 -11.94 -16.93
C SER A 203 10.28 -10.51 -16.84
N LEU A 204 10.40 -9.78 -17.95
CA LEU A 204 9.83 -8.44 -18.11
C LEU A 204 8.31 -8.45 -17.98
N GLN A 205 7.65 -9.44 -18.55
CA GLN A 205 6.21 -9.56 -18.53
C GLN A 205 5.69 -9.76 -17.10
N ALA A 206 6.30 -10.70 -16.35
CA ALA A 206 5.93 -10.93 -14.96
C ALA A 206 6.18 -9.69 -14.07
N LEU A 207 7.27 -8.96 -14.32
CA LEU A 207 7.57 -7.72 -13.62
C LEU A 207 6.54 -6.63 -13.91
N ARG A 208 6.17 -6.47 -15.18
CA ARG A 208 5.12 -5.53 -15.60
C ARG A 208 3.79 -5.88 -14.95
N GLU A 209 3.35 -7.12 -15.02
CA GLU A 209 2.10 -7.61 -14.41
C GLU A 209 2.07 -7.36 -12.90
N ALA A 210 3.19 -7.58 -12.21
CA ALA A 210 3.30 -7.32 -10.78
C ALA A 210 3.18 -5.82 -10.45
N LEU A 211 3.79 -4.92 -11.25
CA LEU A 211 3.71 -3.47 -11.06
C LEU A 211 2.34 -2.89 -11.46
N GLU A 212 1.67 -3.46 -12.45
CA GLU A 212 0.34 -3.03 -12.92
C GLU A 212 -0.82 -3.72 -12.18
N LYS A 213 -0.53 -4.60 -11.21
CA LYS A 213 -1.55 -5.32 -10.46
C LYS A 213 -2.50 -4.35 -9.76
N ARG A 214 -3.82 -4.51 -10.01
CA ARG A 214 -4.88 -3.63 -9.49
C ARG A 214 -5.83 -4.33 -8.54
N HIS A 215 -5.63 -5.61 -8.29
CA HIS A 215 -6.45 -6.40 -7.37
C HIS A 215 -5.56 -7.21 -6.43
N TRP A 216 -5.76 -7.02 -5.13
CA TRP A 216 -4.91 -7.59 -4.11
C TRP A 216 -5.72 -8.36 -3.08
N GLU A 217 -5.36 -9.61 -2.87
CA GLU A 217 -5.79 -10.41 -1.72
C GLU A 217 -4.73 -10.29 -0.63
N ILE A 218 -5.03 -9.59 0.47
CA ILE A 218 -4.05 -9.19 1.49
C ILE A 218 -4.26 -10.00 2.77
N PRO A 219 -3.43 -11.01 3.06
CA PRO A 219 -3.49 -11.73 4.32
C PRO A 219 -2.97 -10.84 5.46
N PHE A 220 -3.71 -10.79 6.58
CA PHE A 220 -3.30 -10.06 7.77
C PHE A 220 -3.63 -10.90 9.01
N TYR A 221 -2.62 -11.27 9.78
CA TYR A 221 -2.83 -12.09 10.96
C TYR A 221 -2.47 -11.35 12.24
N ILE A 222 -3.34 -11.47 13.24
CA ILE A 222 -3.19 -10.83 14.55
C ILE A 222 -3.26 -11.92 15.60
N THR A 223 -2.22 -12.02 16.43
CA THR A 223 -2.14 -13.05 17.49
C THR A 223 -1.42 -12.52 18.72
N SER A 224 -1.78 -13.06 19.88
CA SER A 224 -1.06 -12.84 21.14
C SER A 224 0.10 -13.82 21.36
N GLU A 225 0.27 -14.82 20.50
CA GLU A 225 1.20 -15.91 20.76
C GLU A 225 2.56 -15.74 20.07
N SER A 226 2.69 -16.15 18.81
CA SER A 226 3.99 -16.17 18.16
C SER A 226 3.92 -16.02 16.64
N GLU A 227 5.06 -15.69 16.05
CA GLU A 227 5.24 -15.62 14.58
C GLU A 227 4.92 -16.96 13.89
N ARG A 228 5.12 -18.08 14.58
CA ARG A 228 4.78 -19.42 14.06
C ARG A 228 3.30 -19.54 13.68
N GLU A 229 2.42 -18.90 14.39
CA GLU A 229 0.99 -18.91 14.07
C GLU A 229 0.68 -18.09 12.82
N CYS A 230 1.36 -16.96 12.63
CA CYS A 230 1.27 -16.20 11.40
C CYS A 230 1.67 -17.06 10.20
N GLU A 231 2.74 -17.87 10.31
CA GLU A 231 3.19 -18.79 9.25
C GLU A 231 2.13 -19.84 8.91
N VAL A 232 1.49 -20.41 9.92
CA VAL A 232 0.42 -21.40 9.73
C VAL A 232 -0.77 -20.76 9.00
N PHE A 233 -1.18 -19.58 9.42
CA PHE A 233 -2.27 -18.85 8.76
C PHE A 233 -1.93 -18.50 7.32
N PHE A 234 -0.75 -17.93 7.06
CA PHE A 234 -0.33 -17.55 5.73
C PHE A 234 -0.25 -18.75 4.78
N ARG A 235 0.23 -19.90 5.24
CA ARG A 235 0.23 -21.13 4.45
C ARG A 235 -1.18 -21.56 4.07
N SER A 236 -2.08 -21.63 5.04
CA SER A 236 -3.48 -21.99 4.80
C SER A 236 -4.19 -21.00 3.87
N PHE A 237 -3.87 -19.70 3.98
CA PHE A 237 -4.40 -18.67 3.10
C PHE A 237 -3.90 -18.84 1.66
N MET A 238 -2.58 -19.00 1.46
CA MET A 238 -1.97 -19.11 0.14
C MET A 238 -2.44 -20.36 -0.62
N GLU A 239 -2.65 -21.47 0.08
CA GLU A 239 -3.25 -22.69 -0.47
C GLU A 239 -4.67 -22.45 -1.02
N LYS A 240 -5.46 -21.58 -0.34
CA LYS A 240 -6.83 -21.26 -0.75
C LYS A 240 -6.91 -20.29 -1.95
N VAL A 241 -5.87 -19.47 -2.17
CA VAL A 241 -5.81 -18.48 -3.26
C VAL A 241 -4.87 -18.89 -4.39
N ASP A 242 -4.32 -20.12 -4.34
CA ASP A 242 -3.40 -20.69 -5.34
C ASP A 242 -2.19 -19.79 -5.63
N LEU A 243 -1.58 -19.26 -4.58
CA LEU A 243 -0.39 -18.40 -4.66
C LEU A 243 0.82 -19.04 -3.96
N SER A 244 1.99 -18.86 -4.53
CA SER A 244 3.26 -19.19 -3.86
C SER A 244 3.56 -18.16 -2.77
N GLN A 245 3.60 -18.60 -1.50
CA GLN A 245 3.87 -17.72 -0.35
C GLN A 245 5.20 -16.98 -0.49
N SER A 246 6.26 -17.65 -0.93
CA SER A 246 7.58 -17.05 -1.08
C SER A 246 7.60 -15.98 -2.16
N GLU A 247 6.96 -16.21 -3.31
CA GLU A 247 6.89 -15.24 -4.40
C GLU A 247 6.01 -14.04 -4.03
N PHE A 248 4.86 -14.27 -3.40
CA PHE A 248 3.94 -13.21 -3.01
C PHE A 248 4.61 -12.18 -2.08
N PHE A 249 5.16 -12.61 -0.94
CA PHE A 249 5.78 -11.69 0.00
C PHE A 249 7.10 -11.11 -0.51
N SER A 250 7.89 -11.88 -1.27
CA SER A 250 9.12 -11.37 -1.90
C SER A 250 8.81 -10.25 -2.92
N HIS A 251 7.75 -10.39 -3.70
CA HIS A 251 7.31 -9.33 -4.61
C HIS A 251 6.80 -8.09 -3.86
N LEU A 252 6.00 -8.28 -2.79
CA LEU A 252 5.51 -7.15 -1.98
C LEU A 252 6.66 -6.38 -1.33
N GLU A 253 7.64 -7.08 -0.78
CA GLU A 253 8.81 -6.45 -0.18
C GLU A 253 9.68 -5.74 -1.23
N LEU A 254 10.04 -6.45 -2.32
CA LEU A 254 10.89 -5.91 -3.37
C LEU A 254 10.26 -4.70 -4.07
N LEU A 255 9.03 -4.85 -4.56
CA LEU A 255 8.41 -3.85 -5.44
C LEU A 255 7.75 -2.71 -4.65
N PHE A 256 7.17 -3.02 -3.49
CA PHE A 256 6.34 -2.06 -2.74
C PHE A 256 6.90 -1.73 -1.35
N GLY A 257 7.98 -2.37 -0.88
CA GLY A 257 8.55 -2.13 0.45
C GLY A 257 7.65 -2.59 1.60
N LEU A 258 6.87 -3.65 1.35
CA LEU A 258 5.97 -4.28 2.32
C LEU A 258 6.52 -5.65 2.71
N PRO A 259 7.42 -5.75 3.70
CA PRO A 259 7.94 -7.02 4.16
C PRO A 259 6.82 -7.86 4.80
N LYS A 260 7.02 -9.17 4.83
CA LYS A 260 6.06 -10.13 5.41
C LYS A 260 5.65 -9.78 6.84
N SER A 261 6.55 -9.20 7.62
CA SER A 261 6.28 -8.73 8.99
C SER A 261 5.20 -7.66 9.08
N ASP A 262 4.96 -6.88 8.02
CA ASP A 262 3.88 -5.88 8.00
C ASP A 262 2.48 -6.52 8.05
N PHE A 263 2.37 -7.78 7.70
CA PHE A 263 1.12 -8.54 7.63
C PHE A 263 0.88 -9.45 8.85
N CYS A 264 1.80 -9.45 9.81
CA CYS A 264 1.72 -10.23 11.04
C CYS A 264 1.86 -9.29 12.26
N LEU A 265 0.79 -9.12 13.02
CA LEU A 265 0.79 -8.33 14.25
C LEU A 265 0.78 -9.26 15.45
N ILE A 266 1.91 -9.30 16.17
CA ILE A 266 2.05 -10.06 17.41
C ILE A 266 1.83 -9.10 18.57
N THR A 267 0.71 -9.24 19.27
CA THR A 267 0.32 -8.32 20.35
C THR A 267 0.99 -8.62 21.69
N GLY A 268 1.52 -9.84 21.85
CA GLY A 268 1.92 -10.35 23.16
C GLY A 268 0.74 -10.44 24.13
N GLN A 269 1.04 -10.50 25.43
CA GLN A 269 0.03 -10.48 26.47
C GLN A 269 -0.43 -9.03 26.72
N LEU A 270 -1.71 -8.75 26.47
CA LEU A 270 -2.34 -7.44 26.68
C LEU A 270 -2.65 -7.23 28.16
N LYS A 271 -1.65 -6.87 28.97
CA LYS A 271 -1.74 -6.75 30.43
C LYS A 271 -2.15 -5.36 30.91
N SER A 272 -1.79 -4.33 30.17
CA SER A 272 -2.06 -2.94 30.52
C SER A 272 -2.85 -2.22 29.42
N PRO A 273 -3.58 -1.13 29.74
CA PRO A 273 -4.23 -0.30 28.71
C PRO A 273 -3.28 0.22 27.63
N GLU A 274 -2.01 0.41 27.96
CA GLU A 274 -1.00 0.85 26.98
C GLU A 274 -0.67 -0.25 25.95
N ASP A 275 -0.65 -1.53 26.33
CA ASP A 275 -0.47 -2.64 25.38
C ASP A 275 -1.61 -2.67 24.35
N TRP A 276 -2.83 -2.42 24.78
CA TRP A 276 -4.01 -2.32 23.91
C TRP A 276 -3.92 -1.14 22.95
N LYS A 277 -3.52 0.03 23.45
CA LYS A 277 -3.34 1.24 22.62
C LYS A 277 -2.24 1.03 21.59
N THR A 278 -1.10 0.49 22.00
CA THR A 278 0.04 0.19 21.10
C THR A 278 -0.39 -0.76 19.98
N THR A 279 -1.10 -1.82 20.32
CA THR A 279 -1.65 -2.77 19.32
C THR A 279 -2.57 -2.09 18.32
N CYS A 280 -3.45 -1.20 18.79
CA CYS A 280 -4.34 -0.42 17.92
C CYS A 280 -3.57 0.54 16.99
N ILE A 281 -2.54 1.18 17.51
CA ILE A 281 -1.65 2.08 16.74
C ILE A 281 -0.93 1.27 15.64
N GLU A 282 -0.29 0.17 15.99
CA GLU A 282 0.42 -0.67 15.03
C GLU A 282 -0.51 -1.23 13.95
N PHE A 283 -1.71 -1.68 14.34
CA PHE A 283 -2.71 -2.14 13.36
C PHE A 283 -3.05 -1.04 12.36
N GLN A 284 -3.39 0.16 12.85
CA GLN A 284 -3.75 1.28 11.98
C GLN A 284 -2.60 1.67 11.04
N GLN A 285 -1.38 1.73 11.55
CA GLN A 285 -0.20 2.05 10.75
C GLN A 285 0.05 1.05 9.64
N ARG A 286 -0.03 -0.26 9.94
CA ARG A 286 0.21 -1.33 8.95
C ARG A 286 -0.88 -1.35 7.89
N ILE A 287 -2.15 -1.20 8.27
CA ILE A 287 -3.25 -1.10 7.32
C ILE A 287 -3.10 0.12 6.42
N GLN A 288 -2.74 1.28 7.00
CA GLN A 288 -2.53 2.51 6.22
C GLN A 288 -1.33 2.36 5.27
N LYS A 289 -0.22 1.78 5.73
CA LYS A 289 0.95 1.49 4.90
C LYS A 289 0.58 0.63 3.68
N VAL A 290 -0.20 -0.43 3.87
CA VAL A 290 -0.69 -1.27 2.76
C VAL A 290 -1.55 -0.45 1.78
N ARG A 291 -2.44 0.42 2.30
CA ARG A 291 -3.28 1.29 1.46
C ARG A 291 -2.48 2.27 0.63
N ASP A 292 -1.45 2.86 1.22
CA ASP A 292 -0.62 3.89 0.58
C ASP A 292 0.31 3.31 -0.49
N PHE A 293 0.84 2.11 -0.24
CA PHE A 293 1.85 1.50 -1.11
C PHE A 293 1.26 0.64 -2.24
N LEU A 294 0.07 0.05 -2.05
CA LEU A 294 -0.59 -0.75 -3.09
C LEU A 294 -1.71 0.04 -3.76
N SER A 295 -1.63 0.18 -5.07
CA SER A 295 -2.69 0.78 -5.88
C SER A 295 -3.80 -0.23 -6.20
N GLY A 296 -5.01 0.27 -6.50
CA GLY A 296 -6.15 -0.56 -6.91
C GLY A 296 -6.95 -1.14 -5.73
N ASN A 297 -7.80 -2.11 -6.05
CA ASN A 297 -8.73 -2.74 -5.11
C ASN A 297 -8.03 -3.73 -4.20
N LYS A 298 -8.34 -3.71 -2.92
CA LYS A 298 -7.77 -4.59 -1.91
C LYS A 298 -8.89 -5.33 -1.19
N VAL A 299 -8.72 -6.63 -1.01
CA VAL A 299 -9.54 -7.45 -0.11
C VAL A 299 -8.65 -7.88 1.04
N PHE A 300 -8.96 -7.45 2.26
CA PHE A 300 -8.20 -7.83 3.44
C PHE A 300 -8.70 -9.16 4.02
N HIS A 301 -7.80 -10.08 4.26
CA HIS A 301 -8.08 -11.39 4.85
C HIS A 301 -7.56 -11.44 6.28
N PHE A 302 -8.43 -11.24 7.26
CA PHE A 302 -8.05 -11.18 8.66
C PHE A 302 -8.18 -12.53 9.36
N GLY A 303 -7.07 -13.03 9.89
CA GLY A 303 -7.05 -14.02 10.95
C GLY A 303 -6.79 -13.32 12.28
N ILE A 304 -7.70 -13.39 13.23
CA ILE A 304 -7.54 -12.74 14.54
C ILE A 304 -7.68 -13.82 15.63
N ARG A 305 -6.61 -14.00 16.39
CA ARG A 305 -6.58 -14.86 17.58
C ARG A 305 -6.29 -14.03 18.81
N GLY A 306 -7.32 -13.74 19.57
CA GLY A 306 -7.24 -12.87 20.74
C GLY A 306 -8.60 -12.57 21.36
N ALA A 307 -8.64 -11.55 22.21
CA ALA A 307 -9.85 -11.12 22.89
C ALA A 307 -10.87 -10.49 21.92
N SER A 308 -12.16 -10.77 22.13
CA SER A 308 -13.24 -10.15 21.34
C SER A 308 -13.29 -8.62 21.51
N ALA A 309 -12.89 -8.11 22.68
CA ALA A 309 -12.72 -6.68 22.92
C ALA A 309 -11.69 -6.05 21.97
N LEU A 310 -10.55 -6.72 21.72
CA LEU A 310 -9.57 -6.27 20.74
C LEU A 310 -10.16 -6.29 19.33
N ALA A 311 -10.77 -7.40 18.93
CA ALA A 311 -11.36 -7.51 17.60
C ALA A 311 -12.40 -6.42 17.34
N PHE A 312 -13.23 -6.08 18.31
CA PHE A 312 -14.18 -4.98 18.23
C PHE A 312 -13.46 -3.64 17.99
N ALA A 313 -12.43 -3.33 18.78
CA ALA A 313 -11.64 -2.11 18.61
C ALA A 313 -10.95 -2.02 17.23
N LEU A 314 -10.40 -3.13 16.74
CA LEU A 314 -9.80 -3.21 15.39
C LEU A 314 -10.87 -3.01 14.31
N GLY A 315 -12.08 -3.51 14.49
CA GLY A 315 -13.23 -3.24 13.62
C GLY A 315 -13.58 -1.75 13.59
N VAL A 316 -13.64 -1.09 14.73
CA VAL A 316 -13.85 0.36 14.84
C VAL A 316 -12.81 1.13 14.04
N LEU A 317 -11.55 0.69 14.04
CA LEU A 317 -10.43 1.34 13.35
C LEU A 317 -10.37 1.03 11.85
N PHE A 318 -10.74 -0.17 11.41
CA PHE A 318 -10.48 -0.64 10.04
C PHE A 318 -11.14 0.22 8.96
N SER A 319 -12.31 0.77 9.17
CA SER A 319 -13.03 1.51 8.13
C SER A 319 -13.79 0.61 7.13
N HIS A 320 -14.84 1.16 6.56
CA HIS A 320 -15.75 0.50 5.60
C HIS A 320 -15.38 0.76 4.13
N LEU A 321 -14.12 1.10 3.84
CA LEU A 321 -13.66 1.42 2.48
C LEU A 321 -13.29 0.17 1.68
N ASP A 322 -12.67 -0.81 2.33
CA ASP A 322 -12.16 -2.00 1.66
C ASP A 322 -12.98 -3.24 2.01
N PRO A 323 -13.28 -4.12 1.03
CA PRO A 323 -13.81 -5.46 1.28
C PRO A 323 -12.89 -6.26 2.20
N PHE A 324 -13.47 -7.20 2.95
CA PHE A 324 -12.68 -8.07 3.81
C PHE A 324 -13.29 -9.45 4.00
N VAL A 325 -12.45 -10.39 4.44
CA VAL A 325 -12.80 -11.74 4.86
C VAL A 325 -12.26 -11.93 6.26
N LEU A 326 -13.12 -12.31 7.21
CA LEU A 326 -12.71 -12.69 8.55
C LEU A 326 -12.67 -14.21 8.66
N TYR A 327 -11.56 -14.74 9.19
CA TYR A 327 -11.41 -16.17 9.38
C TYR A 327 -11.75 -16.55 10.81
N HIS A 328 -12.83 -17.29 10.96
CA HIS A 328 -13.19 -17.89 12.24
C HIS A 328 -12.43 -19.19 12.46
N TYR A 329 -11.62 -19.21 13.53
CA TYR A 329 -10.87 -20.40 13.92
C TYR A 329 -11.77 -21.33 14.74
N GLN A 330 -11.97 -22.55 14.27
CA GLN A 330 -12.71 -23.59 14.97
C GLN A 330 -11.92 -24.89 15.00
N VAL A 331 -12.10 -25.65 16.09
CA VAL A 331 -11.59 -27.02 16.20
C VAL A 331 -12.79 -27.98 16.12
N ILE A 332 -12.92 -28.63 14.97
CA ILE A 332 -13.98 -29.60 14.70
C ILE A 332 -13.34 -30.98 14.55
N GLY A 333 -13.77 -31.95 15.42
CA GLY A 333 -13.24 -33.31 15.36
C GLY A 333 -11.72 -33.42 15.57
N GLY A 334 -11.11 -32.50 16.34
CA GLY A 334 -9.68 -32.47 16.64
C GLY A 334 -8.82 -31.83 15.52
N LYS A 335 -9.43 -31.35 14.45
CA LYS A 335 -8.75 -30.56 13.40
C LYS A 335 -9.11 -29.10 13.55
N ALA A 336 -8.07 -28.27 13.62
CA ALA A 336 -8.20 -26.81 13.56
C ALA A 336 -8.36 -26.37 12.11
N ASP A 337 -9.36 -25.55 11.82
CA ASP A 337 -9.56 -24.95 10.50
C ASP A 337 -10.01 -23.49 10.60
N TYR A 338 -9.76 -22.74 9.53
CA TYR A 338 -10.13 -21.34 9.37
C TYR A 338 -11.32 -21.23 8.40
N HIS A 339 -12.47 -20.86 8.94
CA HIS A 339 -13.70 -20.72 8.17
C HIS A 339 -13.93 -19.26 7.76
N PRO A 340 -14.06 -18.94 6.45
CA PRO A 340 -14.16 -17.57 5.99
C PRO A 340 -15.57 -16.98 6.14
N VAL A 341 -15.66 -15.79 6.72
CA VAL A 341 -16.84 -14.91 6.71
C VAL A 341 -16.54 -13.75 5.75
N LYS A 342 -17.14 -13.76 4.56
CA LYS A 342 -16.87 -12.78 3.51
C LYS A 342 -17.77 -11.55 3.66
N VAL A 343 -17.16 -10.36 3.61
CA VAL A 343 -17.85 -9.07 3.61
C VAL A 343 -17.34 -8.24 2.43
N MET A 344 -17.96 -8.44 1.29
CA MET A 344 -17.53 -7.79 0.03
C MET A 344 -18.01 -6.34 -0.08
N ASN A 345 -19.07 -5.99 0.63
CA ASN A 345 -19.52 -4.62 0.77
C ASN A 345 -19.66 -4.26 2.27
N PRO A 346 -18.62 -3.69 2.91
CA PRO A 346 -18.67 -3.38 4.34
C PRO A 346 -19.76 -2.39 4.75
N ARG A 347 -20.31 -1.62 3.80
CA ARG A 347 -21.41 -0.69 4.07
C ARG A 347 -22.72 -1.38 4.39
N GLU A 348 -22.93 -2.59 3.83
CA GLU A 348 -24.16 -3.36 4.11
C GLU A 348 -24.32 -3.77 5.58
N ILE A 349 -23.23 -3.82 6.38
CA ILE A 349 -23.33 -4.08 7.82
C ILE A 349 -24.08 -2.94 8.54
N LYS A 350 -24.12 -1.74 7.97
CA LYS A 350 -24.80 -0.55 8.52
C LYS A 350 -26.22 -0.34 7.98
N GLU A 351 -26.68 -1.20 7.11
CA GLU A 351 -28.05 -1.12 6.58
C GLU A 351 -29.06 -1.40 7.69
N ILE A 352 -30.11 -0.58 7.73
CA ILE A 352 -31.16 -0.74 8.73
C ILE A 352 -32.02 -1.93 8.40
N CYS A 353 -32.09 -2.89 9.31
CA CYS A 353 -32.96 -4.04 9.23
C CYS A 353 -34.39 -3.65 9.63
N LYS A 354 -35.38 -4.09 8.85
CA LYS A 354 -36.80 -3.89 9.19
C LYS A 354 -37.28 -4.89 10.25
N GLU A 355 -36.70 -6.08 10.24
CA GLU A 355 -37.05 -7.19 11.12
C GLU A 355 -35.77 -7.85 11.67
N TYR A 356 -35.86 -8.45 12.85
CA TYR A 356 -34.77 -9.12 13.52
C TYR A 356 -35.10 -10.61 13.67
N TYR A 357 -34.40 -11.47 12.93
CA TYR A 357 -34.68 -12.92 12.90
C TYR A 357 -33.73 -13.70 13.81
N LEU A 358 -32.49 -13.23 13.95
CA LEU A 358 -31.46 -13.92 14.73
C LEU A 358 -31.21 -13.25 16.09
N LEU A 359 -31.40 -11.93 16.12
CA LEU A 359 -31.09 -11.10 17.28
C LEU A 359 -32.26 -11.13 18.28
N LYS A 360 -31.94 -11.46 19.52
CA LYS A 360 -32.80 -11.22 20.67
C LYS A 360 -32.23 -10.10 21.52
N VAL A 361 -33.10 -9.20 21.93
CA VAL A 361 -32.71 -7.99 22.68
C VAL A 361 -33.43 -7.98 24.00
N GLN A 362 -32.68 -7.69 25.05
CA GLN A 362 -33.22 -7.39 26.37
C GLN A 362 -32.68 -6.04 26.82
N THR A 363 -33.56 -5.16 27.29
CA THR A 363 -33.17 -3.83 27.84
C THR A 363 -33.66 -3.72 29.28
N GLU A 364 -32.79 -3.18 30.16
CA GLU A 364 -33.13 -3.05 31.59
C GLU A 364 -32.50 -1.75 32.13
N GLY A 365 -33.27 -0.99 32.93
CA GLY A 365 -32.81 0.29 33.49
C GLY A 365 -33.10 1.50 32.61
N GLU A 366 -32.98 2.70 33.19
CA GLU A 366 -33.28 3.99 32.53
C GLU A 366 -32.16 5.02 32.70
N GLY A 367 -30.95 4.59 33.01
CA GLY A 367 -29.80 5.44 33.23
C GLY A 367 -29.25 6.07 31.95
N GLU A 368 -28.37 7.04 32.09
CA GLU A 368 -27.76 7.78 30.97
C GLU A 368 -26.55 7.07 30.33
N ASP A 369 -26.00 6.05 30.97
CA ASP A 369 -24.85 5.29 30.47
C ASP A 369 -25.33 3.96 29.89
N LEU A 370 -25.10 3.72 28.59
CA LEU A 370 -25.51 2.48 27.93
C LEU A 370 -24.45 1.38 28.10
N ILE A 371 -24.82 0.34 28.81
CA ILE A 371 -23.99 -0.84 29.03
C ILE A 371 -24.39 -1.91 28.01
N VAL A 372 -23.57 -2.09 26.98
CA VAL A 372 -23.83 -3.01 25.87
C VAL A 372 -23.13 -4.35 26.13
N LEU A 373 -23.92 -5.40 26.22
CA LEU A 373 -23.46 -6.77 26.40
C LEU A 373 -23.61 -7.52 25.08
N LEU A 374 -22.51 -7.87 24.43
CA LEU A 374 -22.50 -8.74 23.26
C LEU A 374 -22.44 -10.21 23.75
N ASN A 375 -23.60 -10.80 23.95
CA ASN A 375 -23.77 -12.07 24.65
C ASN A 375 -24.10 -13.21 23.66
N PHE A 376 -23.17 -13.57 22.82
CA PHE A 376 -23.33 -14.51 21.71
C PHE A 376 -22.61 -15.86 21.91
N SER A 377 -21.89 -16.03 23.02
CA SER A 377 -21.21 -17.26 23.41
C SER A 377 -21.88 -17.89 24.64
N HIS A 378 -21.29 -18.96 25.18
CA HIS A 378 -21.88 -19.71 26.31
C HIS A 378 -21.88 -18.94 27.62
N HIS A 379 -20.95 -18.01 27.84
CA HIS A 379 -20.83 -17.28 29.11
C HIS A 379 -21.86 -16.15 29.20
N GLU A 380 -22.69 -16.19 30.24
CA GLU A 380 -23.70 -15.15 30.51
C GLU A 380 -23.09 -13.94 31.19
N LEU A 381 -23.16 -12.78 30.52
CA LEU A 381 -22.50 -11.57 30.97
C LEU A 381 -23.28 -10.78 32.04
N LEU A 382 -24.62 -10.78 31.97
CA LEU A 382 -25.45 -9.80 32.67
C LEU A 382 -25.22 -9.76 34.19
N GLY A 383 -25.11 -10.90 34.84
CA GLY A 383 -24.92 -10.98 36.30
C GLY A 383 -23.56 -10.42 36.73
N ASP A 384 -22.50 -10.78 36.01
CA ASP A 384 -21.14 -10.35 36.34
C ASP A 384 -20.95 -8.87 36.04
N VAL A 385 -21.51 -8.39 34.91
CA VAL A 385 -21.42 -6.95 34.52
C VAL A 385 -22.22 -6.07 35.47
N LYS A 386 -23.41 -6.50 35.92
CA LYS A 386 -24.18 -5.76 36.95
C LYS A 386 -23.40 -5.60 38.25
N ARG A 387 -22.73 -6.67 38.70
CA ARG A 387 -21.89 -6.64 39.91
C ARG A 387 -20.70 -5.66 39.72
N PHE A 388 -20.07 -5.70 38.58
CA PHE A 388 -18.96 -4.79 38.25
C PHE A 388 -19.42 -3.33 38.17
N VAL A 389 -20.47 -3.04 37.37
CA VAL A 389 -21.01 -1.69 37.16
C VAL A 389 -21.53 -1.06 38.43
N GLY A 390 -22.12 -1.85 39.35
CA GLY A 390 -22.59 -1.38 40.65
C GLY A 390 -21.51 -0.72 41.52
N ASN A 391 -20.22 -0.93 41.20
CA ASN A 391 -19.08 -0.34 41.90
C ASN A 391 -18.41 0.84 41.12
N THR A 392 -18.98 1.25 39.98
CA THR A 392 -18.31 2.24 39.09
C THR A 392 -18.92 3.64 39.13
N GLY A 393 -20.04 3.85 39.78
CA GLY A 393 -20.75 5.13 39.77
C GLY A 393 -21.45 5.51 38.46
N LEU A 394 -21.53 4.57 37.49
CA LEU A 394 -22.29 4.74 36.26
C LEU A 394 -23.80 4.70 36.57
N ALA A 395 -24.60 5.45 35.77
CA ALA A 395 -26.07 5.38 35.80
C ALA A 395 -26.52 4.46 34.63
N PRO A 396 -26.66 3.12 34.83
CA PRO A 396 -26.75 2.15 33.76
C PRO A 396 -28.14 2.01 33.13
N THR A 397 -28.17 1.91 31.82
CA THR A 397 -29.15 1.21 31.03
C THR A 397 -28.45 0.02 30.40
N TYR A 398 -28.90 -1.22 30.72
CA TYR A 398 -28.30 -2.44 30.18
C TYR A 398 -28.97 -2.81 28.85
N LEU A 399 -28.19 -3.06 27.83
CA LEU A 399 -28.62 -3.60 26.56
C LEU A 399 -27.94 -4.95 26.33
N VAL A 400 -28.67 -6.02 26.38
CA VAL A 400 -28.19 -7.39 26.11
C VAL A 400 -28.55 -7.75 24.68
N LEU A 401 -27.54 -7.91 23.82
CA LEU A 401 -27.66 -8.43 22.47
C LEU A 401 -27.27 -9.90 22.48
N GLN A 402 -28.19 -10.82 22.14
CA GLN A 402 -28.02 -12.25 22.22
C GLN A 402 -28.75 -12.98 21.10
N THR A 403 -28.55 -14.31 21.00
CA THR A 403 -29.24 -15.19 20.06
C THR A 403 -29.69 -16.46 20.74
N GLU A 404 -30.64 -17.21 20.15
CA GLU A 404 -31.03 -18.53 20.62
C GLU A 404 -29.91 -19.57 20.53
N HIS A 405 -29.02 -19.42 19.56
CA HIS A 405 -27.93 -20.35 19.23
C HIS A 405 -26.64 -20.08 19.99
N LYS A 406 -26.71 -19.68 21.26
CA LYS A 406 -25.53 -19.36 22.07
C LYS A 406 -24.45 -20.45 22.00
N GLY A 407 -23.24 -20.04 21.70
CA GLY A 407 -22.06 -20.89 21.70
C GLY A 407 -21.84 -21.81 20.50
N ASN A 408 -22.87 -22.04 19.67
CA ASN A 408 -22.81 -22.86 18.45
C ASN A 408 -23.35 -22.08 17.23
N LEU A 409 -22.96 -20.82 17.10
CA LEU A 409 -23.37 -20.00 15.98
C LEU A 409 -22.79 -20.57 14.67
N PRO A 410 -23.65 -20.91 13.69
CA PRO A 410 -23.18 -21.25 12.36
C PRO A 410 -22.54 -20.01 11.71
N ILE A 411 -21.53 -20.24 10.89
CA ILE A 411 -20.73 -19.16 10.28
C ILE A 411 -21.58 -18.24 9.43
N GLU A 412 -22.57 -18.79 8.77
CA GLU A 412 -23.53 -18.08 7.91
C GLU A 412 -24.39 -17.07 8.71
N ALA A 413 -24.51 -17.26 10.01
CA ALA A 413 -25.27 -16.36 10.90
C ALA A 413 -24.44 -15.13 11.33
N PHE A 414 -23.11 -15.11 11.17
CA PHE A 414 -22.28 -14.03 11.70
C PHE A 414 -22.57 -12.68 11.02
N LEU A 415 -22.62 -12.64 9.70
CA LEU A 415 -22.90 -11.38 8.99
C LEU A 415 -24.35 -10.88 9.20
N PRO A 416 -25.40 -11.71 9.06
CA PRO A 416 -26.76 -11.30 9.40
C PRO A 416 -26.89 -10.79 10.86
N LEU A 417 -26.32 -11.50 11.83
CA LEU A 417 -26.37 -11.11 13.23
C LEU A 417 -25.62 -9.80 13.51
N ALA A 418 -24.50 -9.56 12.83
CA ALA A 418 -23.79 -8.29 12.91
C ALA A 418 -24.64 -7.13 12.35
N LYS A 419 -25.33 -7.35 11.20
CA LYS A 419 -26.25 -6.38 10.60
C LYS A 419 -27.41 -6.05 11.55
N GLU A 420 -28.07 -7.07 12.07
CA GLU A 420 -29.19 -6.89 13.01
C GLU A 420 -28.75 -6.16 14.29
N SER A 421 -27.59 -6.53 14.87
CA SER A 421 -27.03 -5.88 16.05
C SER A 421 -26.69 -4.40 15.79
N ALA A 422 -26.06 -4.11 14.67
CA ALA A 422 -25.72 -2.75 14.26
C ALA A 422 -26.99 -1.91 14.03
N SER A 423 -27.97 -2.46 13.32
CA SER A 423 -29.25 -1.82 13.04
C SER A 423 -30.00 -1.46 14.32
N TYR A 424 -30.10 -2.40 15.26
CA TYR A 424 -30.76 -2.15 16.54
C TYR A 424 -30.06 -1.04 17.34
N MET A 425 -28.73 -1.07 17.44
CA MET A 425 -27.99 -0.03 18.14
C MET A 425 -28.13 1.35 17.47
N GLN A 426 -28.22 1.41 16.12
CA GLN A 426 -28.47 2.66 15.40
C GLN A 426 -29.86 3.22 15.71
N GLN A 427 -30.89 2.39 15.69
CA GLN A 427 -32.26 2.80 16.04
C GLN A 427 -32.34 3.30 17.50
N LEU A 428 -31.76 2.55 18.43
CA LEU A 428 -31.73 2.94 19.85
C LEU A 428 -31.05 4.31 20.04
N ARG A 429 -29.97 4.58 19.30
CA ARG A 429 -29.28 5.89 19.34
C ARG A 429 -30.08 7.02 18.70
N ALA A 430 -30.95 6.72 17.73
CA ALA A 430 -31.84 7.71 17.14
C ALA A 430 -33.00 8.05 18.08
N ASP A 431 -33.49 7.06 18.84
CA ASP A 431 -34.62 7.21 19.74
C ASP A 431 -34.23 7.81 21.09
N ARG A 432 -32.97 7.58 21.54
CA ARG A 432 -32.49 8.03 22.84
C ARG A 432 -30.99 8.39 22.81
N SER A 433 -30.64 9.54 23.40
CA SER A 433 -29.26 9.94 23.61
C SER A 433 -28.70 9.33 24.91
N PHE A 434 -27.50 8.79 24.82
CA PHE A 434 -26.74 8.31 25.98
C PHE A 434 -25.48 9.15 26.16
N ARG A 435 -25.10 9.37 27.44
CA ARG A 435 -23.89 10.11 27.81
C ARG A 435 -22.62 9.32 27.43
N SER A 436 -22.63 8.00 27.68
CA SER A 436 -21.52 7.12 27.41
C SER A 436 -21.96 5.71 27.01
N TYR A 437 -21.05 4.96 26.37
CA TYR A 437 -21.25 3.62 25.87
C TYR A 437 -20.16 2.69 26.38
N HIS A 438 -20.56 1.58 27.02
CA HIS A 438 -19.67 0.64 27.69
C HIS A 438 -19.89 -0.77 27.16
N PHE A 439 -18.87 -1.36 26.50
CA PHE A 439 -18.98 -2.65 25.79
C PHE A 439 -18.33 -3.78 26.56
N PHE A 440 -19.08 -4.89 26.72
CA PHE A 440 -18.67 -6.14 27.35
C PHE A 440 -18.92 -7.31 26.40
N PHE A 441 -18.05 -8.33 26.41
CA PHE A 441 -17.97 -9.32 25.35
C PHE A 441 -18.00 -10.78 25.87
N SER A 442 -18.98 -11.56 25.41
CA SER A 442 -19.00 -13.01 25.31
C SER A 442 -19.41 -13.35 23.86
N CYS A 443 -18.47 -13.22 22.92
CA CYS A 443 -18.77 -13.07 21.50
C CYS A 443 -17.64 -13.68 20.63
N PRO A 444 -17.97 -14.39 19.53
CA PRO A 444 -16.97 -14.78 18.54
C PRO A 444 -16.21 -13.58 17.97
N VAL A 445 -14.90 -13.73 17.80
CA VAL A 445 -13.98 -12.66 17.32
C VAL A 445 -14.44 -12.03 16.00
N PRO A 446 -14.84 -12.78 14.96
CA PRO A 446 -15.31 -12.16 13.70
C PRO A 446 -16.58 -11.32 13.89
N LEU A 447 -17.50 -11.78 14.75
CA LEU A 447 -18.73 -11.05 15.02
C LEU A 447 -18.44 -9.75 15.77
N ALA A 448 -17.54 -9.78 16.76
CA ALA A 448 -17.12 -8.59 17.49
C ALA A 448 -16.48 -7.55 16.56
N PHE A 449 -15.61 -7.98 15.62
CA PHE A 449 -14.99 -7.09 14.62
C PHE A 449 -16.04 -6.40 13.75
N MET A 450 -16.99 -7.16 13.18
CA MET A 450 -18.05 -6.60 12.33
C MET A 450 -18.95 -5.62 13.07
N ILE A 451 -19.33 -5.94 14.32
CA ILE A 451 -20.13 -5.02 15.14
C ILE A 451 -19.34 -3.74 15.45
N GLY A 452 -18.03 -3.84 15.76
CA GLY A 452 -17.17 -2.69 15.98
C GLY A 452 -17.06 -1.79 14.74
N LEU A 453 -16.89 -2.39 13.56
CA LEU A 453 -16.88 -1.68 12.28
C LEU A 453 -18.18 -0.90 12.05
N ALA A 454 -19.32 -1.53 12.32
CA ALA A 454 -20.62 -0.91 12.12
C ALA A 454 -20.92 0.20 13.14
N PHE A 455 -20.57 -0.02 14.41
CA PHE A 455 -20.81 0.92 15.47
C PHE A 455 -20.01 2.22 15.31
N GLY A 456 -18.73 2.11 14.97
CA GLY A 456 -17.84 3.25 14.71
C GLY A 456 -17.29 3.87 16.01
N HIS A 457 -16.81 5.12 15.90
CA HIS A 457 -16.01 5.79 16.96
C HIS A 457 -16.58 7.12 17.47
N TYR A 458 -17.74 7.57 16.97
CA TYR A 458 -18.33 8.88 17.33
C TYR A 458 -19.19 8.83 18.59
N VAL A 459 -18.66 8.19 19.64
CA VAL A 459 -19.28 8.09 20.97
C VAL A 459 -18.21 8.29 22.03
N ASP A 460 -18.63 8.56 23.26
CA ASP A 460 -17.78 8.52 24.44
C ASP A 460 -18.06 7.22 25.23
N GLY A 461 -17.06 6.75 25.97
CA GLY A 461 -17.17 5.53 26.75
C GLY A 461 -15.98 4.59 26.55
N TRP A 462 -16.18 3.32 26.97
CA TRP A 462 -15.09 2.37 27.14
C TRP A 462 -15.41 0.99 26.60
N ILE A 463 -14.34 0.30 26.19
CA ILE A 463 -14.30 -1.13 25.85
C ILE A 463 -13.67 -1.86 27.03
N TYR A 464 -14.32 -2.93 27.51
CA TYR A 464 -13.89 -3.70 28.67
C TYR A 464 -13.45 -5.11 28.26
N ASN A 465 -12.40 -5.61 28.91
CA ASN A 465 -11.96 -6.98 28.79
C ASN A 465 -12.08 -7.72 30.12
N TYR A 466 -12.49 -8.98 30.06
CA TYR A 466 -12.60 -9.80 31.26
C TYR A 466 -11.22 -10.31 31.72
N GLN A 467 -10.95 -10.16 33.02
CA GLN A 467 -9.72 -10.61 33.68
C GLN A 467 -10.01 -11.84 34.54
N LYS A 468 -9.49 -13.00 34.12
CA LYS A 468 -9.70 -14.25 34.80
C LYS A 468 -9.16 -14.28 36.24
N GLU A 469 -7.96 -13.71 36.45
CA GLU A 469 -7.27 -13.73 37.75
C GLU A 469 -8.03 -12.96 38.82
N GLY A 470 -8.68 -11.84 38.48
CA GLY A 470 -9.47 -11.01 39.39
C GLY A 470 -10.97 -11.29 39.34
N ASN A 471 -11.46 -12.14 38.44
CA ASN A 471 -12.87 -12.33 38.15
C ASN A 471 -13.63 -11.00 38.00
N THR A 472 -13.03 -10.07 37.23
CA THR A 472 -13.48 -8.70 37.06
C THR A 472 -13.28 -8.22 35.61
N TYR A 473 -13.62 -6.99 35.33
CA TYR A 473 -13.41 -6.34 34.03
C TYR A 473 -12.45 -5.18 34.15
N ASP A 474 -11.57 -5.01 33.17
CA ASP A 474 -10.72 -3.84 33.00
C ASP A 474 -11.20 -2.97 31.85
N ALA A 475 -11.23 -1.66 32.06
CA ALA A 475 -11.44 -0.69 30.99
C ALA A 475 -10.15 -0.59 30.19
N VAL A 476 -10.13 -1.18 28.99
CA VAL A 476 -8.89 -1.36 28.21
C VAL A 476 -8.69 -0.32 27.11
N LEU A 477 -9.77 0.19 26.52
CA LEU A 477 -9.72 1.20 25.45
C LEU A 477 -10.87 2.20 25.57
N GLU A 478 -10.55 3.48 25.41
CA GLU A 478 -11.51 4.57 25.34
C GLU A 478 -11.88 4.89 23.89
N PHE A 479 -13.16 5.12 23.58
CA PHE A 479 -13.58 5.50 22.22
C PHE A 479 -12.94 6.83 21.75
N LYS A 480 -12.70 7.78 22.66
CA LYS A 480 -11.99 9.01 22.37
C LYS A 480 -10.58 8.77 21.83
N PHE A 481 -9.87 7.76 22.35
CA PHE A 481 -8.56 7.34 21.82
C PHE A 481 -8.70 6.76 20.41
N LEU A 482 -9.64 5.83 20.18
CA LEU A 482 -9.88 5.24 18.87
C LEU A 482 -10.26 6.29 17.81
N ARG A 483 -11.06 7.30 18.21
CA ARG A 483 -11.41 8.44 17.36
C ARG A 483 -10.18 9.21 16.93
N LYS A 484 -9.35 9.64 17.89
CA LYS A 484 -8.11 10.37 17.60
C LYS A 484 -7.17 9.59 16.70
N LEU A 485 -7.03 8.29 16.93
CA LEU A 485 -6.18 7.42 16.12
C LEU A 485 -6.69 7.34 14.68
N ARG A 486 -7.98 7.18 14.49
CA ARG A 486 -8.60 7.10 13.17
C ARG A 486 -8.54 8.41 12.38
N GLU A 487 -8.63 9.54 13.05
CA GLU A 487 -8.54 10.89 12.46
C GLU A 487 -7.07 11.32 12.18
N GLY A 488 -6.10 10.48 12.48
CA GLY A 488 -4.67 10.78 12.28
C GLY A 488 -4.10 11.78 13.30
N ASN A 489 -4.84 12.05 14.41
CA ASN A 489 -4.49 13.04 15.41
C ASN A 489 -3.62 12.48 16.56
N VAL A 490 -3.16 11.25 16.47
CA VAL A 490 -2.21 10.67 17.43
C VAL A 490 -0.79 10.85 16.86
N ARG A 491 -0.06 11.85 17.37
CA ARG A 491 1.39 11.91 17.14
C ARG A 491 2.04 10.82 17.98
N ILE A 492 2.74 9.93 17.33
CA ILE A 492 3.58 8.92 17.96
C ILE A 492 4.84 9.66 18.39
N THR A 493 5.01 9.84 19.70
CA THR A 493 6.26 10.29 20.31
C THR A 493 7.24 9.14 20.37
#